data_9c7990fcfec524371892f6d877825102
#
_entry.id   9c7990fcfec524371892f6d877825102
#
_cell.length_a   1.000
_cell.length_b   1.000
_cell.length_c   1.000
_cell.angle_alpha   90.00
_cell.angle_beta   90.00
_cell.angle_gamma   90.00
#
_symmetry.space_group_name_H-M   'P 1'
#
loop_
_entity.id
_entity.type
_entity.pdbx_description
1 polymer ?
#
loop_
_entity_poly.entity_id
_entity_poly.type
_entity_poly.pdbx_seq_one_letter_code
_entity_poly.pdbx_strand_id
1 'polypeptide(L)'
;MSTVRRVAAALACVCAFVLTATPAATDPQGGELAGFTIDHLPEQAHAPASPSDFVYEWGDVHFTSRVWEKRMEDGAARVILQVLVMRGEKLADLEELRTFLAEYHELPDDWAPNPFDNNGTPALHTESEAFWVPVPQLAVEVRDPFGLIGPEEVLATARGITTSPA
;
A
#
# COMPACT_ATOMS: atom_id res chain seq x y z
N MET A 1 -45.14 73.73 -14.65
CA MET A 1 -43.92 73.47 -13.89
C MET A 1 -44.02 72.05 -13.40
N SER A 2 -43.38 71.10 -14.07
CA SER A 2 -43.44 69.69 -13.74
C SER A 2 -42.01 69.19 -13.51
N THR A 3 -41.74 68.79 -12.29
CA THR A 3 -40.46 68.30 -11.82
C THR A 3 -40.37 66.82 -12.07
N VAL A 4 -39.50 66.39 -13.00
CA VAL A 4 -39.23 64.97 -13.27
C VAL A 4 -38.15 64.47 -12.31
N ARG A 5 -38.52 63.54 -11.40
CA ARG A 5 -37.57 62.83 -10.54
C ARG A 5 -36.99 61.66 -11.33
N ARG A 6 -35.66 61.64 -11.52
CA ARG A 6 -34.92 60.52 -12.06
C ARG A 6 -34.62 59.55 -10.92
N VAL A 7 -35.13 58.32 -11.05
CA VAL A 7 -34.80 57.19 -10.16
C VAL A 7 -33.59 56.47 -10.76
N ALA A 8 -32.44 56.51 -10.11
CA ALA A 8 -31.28 55.71 -10.48
C ALA A 8 -31.40 54.31 -9.86
N ALA A 9 -31.53 53.31 -10.68
CA ALA A 9 -31.49 51.91 -10.26
C ALA A 9 -30.02 51.46 -10.20
N ALA A 10 -29.55 51.22 -8.99
CA ALA A 10 -28.23 50.61 -8.78
C ALA A 10 -28.34 49.09 -8.92
N LEU A 11 -27.74 48.53 -9.96
CA LEU A 11 -27.61 47.10 -10.16
C LEU A 11 -26.45 46.61 -9.29
N ALA A 12 -26.75 45.93 -8.17
CA ALA A 12 -25.76 45.25 -7.37
C ALA A 12 -25.44 43.88 -7.99
N CYS A 13 -24.25 43.77 -8.59
CA CYS A 13 -23.76 42.49 -9.13
C CYS A 13 -23.19 41.67 -7.92
N VAL A 14 -23.97 40.67 -7.48
CA VAL A 14 -23.50 39.71 -6.46
C VAL A 14 -22.70 38.63 -7.18
N CYS A 15 -21.37 38.75 -7.16
CA CYS A 15 -20.47 37.69 -7.58
C CYS A 15 -20.43 36.61 -6.48
N ALA A 16 -21.18 35.52 -6.69
CA ALA A 16 -21.06 34.31 -5.86
C ALA A 16 -19.75 33.60 -6.20
N PHE A 17 -18.76 33.73 -5.33
CA PHE A 17 -17.55 32.89 -5.37
C PHE A 17 -17.95 31.47 -4.93
N VAL A 18 -18.05 30.56 -5.88
CA VAL A 18 -18.13 29.13 -5.59
C VAL A 18 -16.73 28.68 -5.18
N LEU A 19 -16.47 28.58 -3.90
CA LEU A 19 -15.28 27.93 -3.36
C LEU A 19 -15.44 26.43 -3.64
N THR A 20 -14.82 25.94 -4.72
CA THR A 20 -14.62 24.51 -4.92
C THR A 20 -13.55 24.06 -3.95
N ALA A 21 -13.96 23.48 -2.81
CA ALA A 21 -13.05 22.78 -1.94
C ALA A 21 -12.47 21.60 -2.73
N THR A 22 -11.20 21.67 -3.09
CA THR A 22 -10.44 20.51 -3.57
C THR A 22 -10.37 19.54 -2.38
N PRO A 23 -10.80 18.26 -2.52
CA PRO A 23 -10.59 17.31 -1.44
C PRO A 23 -9.09 17.26 -1.12
N ALA A 24 -8.73 17.48 0.12
CA ALA A 24 -7.37 17.29 0.58
C ALA A 24 -7.01 15.82 0.28
N ALA A 25 -5.94 15.61 -0.47
CA ALA A 25 -5.38 14.28 -0.62
C ALA A 25 -5.05 13.76 0.79
N THR A 26 -5.68 12.66 1.19
CA THR A 26 -5.36 12.00 2.44
C THR A 26 -3.96 11.43 2.28
N ASP A 27 -3.03 11.76 3.18
CA ASP A 27 -1.70 11.17 3.15
C ASP A 27 -1.81 9.64 3.22
N PRO A 28 -1.00 8.89 2.43
CA PRO A 28 -1.00 7.44 2.44
C PRO A 28 -0.73 6.93 3.85
N GLN A 29 -1.57 6.04 4.36
CA GLN A 29 -1.45 5.55 5.74
C GLN A 29 -0.12 4.85 6.00
N GLY A 30 0.40 4.10 5.01
CA GLY A 30 1.68 3.40 5.08
C GLY A 30 2.86 4.18 4.51
N GLY A 31 2.62 5.34 3.88
CA GLY A 31 3.64 6.17 3.23
C GLY A 31 4.20 5.56 1.95
N GLU A 32 5.32 6.09 1.49
CA GLU A 32 6.01 5.61 0.30
C GLU A 32 7.13 4.62 0.65
N LEU A 33 7.27 3.56 -0.17
CA LEU A 33 8.32 2.56 -0.05
C LEU A 33 8.84 2.18 -1.45
N ALA A 34 10.09 2.54 -1.75
CA ALA A 34 10.81 2.11 -2.95
C ALA A 34 10.03 2.28 -4.28
N GLY A 35 9.27 3.40 -4.43
CA GLY A 35 8.49 3.73 -5.63
C GLY A 35 7.05 3.21 -5.59
N PHE A 36 6.58 2.75 -4.44
CA PHE A 36 5.20 2.40 -4.18
C PHE A 36 4.62 3.23 -3.06
N THR A 37 3.34 3.56 -3.18
CA THR A 37 2.54 4.18 -2.14
C THR A 37 1.70 3.11 -1.45
N ILE A 38 1.71 3.09 -0.12
CA ILE A 38 0.92 2.17 0.71
C ILE A 38 -0.28 2.94 1.25
N ASP A 39 -1.43 2.84 0.56
CA ASP A 39 -2.63 3.63 0.85
C ASP A 39 -3.50 3.00 1.95
N HIS A 40 -3.36 1.69 2.19
CA HIS A 40 -4.12 0.99 3.23
C HIS A 40 -3.20 0.34 4.25
N LEU A 41 -3.49 0.56 5.53
CA LEU A 41 -2.92 -0.18 6.65
C LEU A 41 -4.03 -0.81 7.48
N PRO A 42 -3.87 -2.07 7.92
CA PRO A 42 -4.77 -2.67 8.90
C PRO A 42 -4.72 -1.92 10.23
N GLU A 43 -5.82 -1.90 10.97
CA GLU A 43 -5.93 -1.18 12.26
C GLU A 43 -4.80 -1.56 13.23
N GLN A 44 -4.40 -2.82 13.23
CA GLN A 44 -3.34 -3.35 14.08
C GLN A 44 -1.95 -2.75 13.80
N ALA A 45 -1.71 -2.28 12.57
CA ALA A 45 -0.47 -1.63 12.15
C ALA A 45 -0.45 -0.11 12.42
N HIS A 46 -1.55 0.46 12.93
CA HIS A 46 -1.58 1.85 13.40
C HIS A 46 -0.93 1.97 14.79
N ALA A 47 -0.77 3.21 15.25
CA ALA A 47 -0.20 3.46 16.58
C ALA A 47 -0.90 2.61 17.68
N PRO A 48 -0.15 2.00 18.61
CA PRO A 48 1.26 2.24 18.92
C PRO A 48 2.28 1.42 18.08
N ALA A 49 1.85 0.71 17.02
CA ALA A 49 2.79 0.10 16.08
C ALA A 49 3.57 1.19 15.33
N SER A 50 4.84 0.94 15.07
CA SER A 50 5.71 1.87 14.35
C SER A 50 6.43 1.18 13.20
N PRO A 51 6.59 1.85 12.05
CA PRO A 51 7.33 1.30 10.93
C PRO A 51 8.84 1.44 11.12
N SER A 52 9.58 0.47 10.58
CA SER A 52 11.03 0.49 10.41
C SER A 52 11.39 -0.02 9.02
N ASP A 53 12.29 0.68 8.34
CA ASP A 53 12.72 0.32 6.99
C ASP A 53 14.07 -0.40 7.01
N PHE A 54 14.20 -1.42 6.17
CA PHE A 54 15.41 -2.21 6.00
C PHE A 54 15.75 -2.35 4.52
N VAL A 55 17.05 -2.30 4.20
CA VAL A 55 17.57 -2.57 2.86
C VAL A 55 18.63 -3.67 2.99
N TYR A 56 18.47 -4.73 2.21
CA TYR A 56 19.39 -5.86 2.21
C TYR A 56 19.36 -6.60 0.89
N GLU A 57 20.21 -7.60 0.73
CA GLU A 57 20.29 -8.48 -0.43
C GLU A 57 20.26 -9.94 0.00
N TRP A 58 19.52 -10.77 -0.74
CA TRP A 58 19.53 -12.21 -0.60
C TRP A 58 19.33 -12.86 -1.97
N GLY A 59 20.14 -13.86 -2.29
CA GLY A 59 20.03 -14.64 -3.53
C GLY A 59 20.10 -13.79 -4.80
N ASP A 60 20.93 -12.74 -4.87
CA ASP A 60 21.04 -11.76 -5.96
C ASP A 60 19.76 -10.92 -6.19
N VAL A 61 18.91 -10.80 -5.16
CA VAL A 61 17.72 -9.94 -5.16
C VAL A 61 17.90 -8.86 -4.10
N HIS A 62 17.66 -7.60 -4.49
CA HIS A 62 17.68 -6.46 -3.58
C HIS A 62 16.31 -6.24 -2.96
N PHE A 63 16.27 -6.14 -1.64
CA PHE A 63 15.07 -5.92 -0.85
C PHE A 63 15.06 -4.52 -0.26
N THR A 64 13.91 -3.86 -0.35
CA THR A 64 13.53 -2.75 0.51
C THR A 64 12.28 -3.18 1.27
N SER A 65 12.39 -3.30 2.58
CA SER A 65 11.33 -3.82 3.45
C SER A 65 10.89 -2.77 4.43
N ARG A 66 9.59 -2.64 4.64
CA ARG A 66 8.98 -1.90 5.76
C ARG A 66 8.26 -2.87 6.67
N VAL A 67 8.58 -2.79 7.96
CA VAL A 67 8.03 -3.67 8.99
C VAL A 67 7.32 -2.82 10.03
N TRP A 68 6.07 -3.15 10.36
CA TRP A 68 5.35 -2.57 11.49
C TRP A 68 5.41 -3.52 12.66
N GLU A 69 5.98 -3.05 13.78
CA GLU A 69 6.14 -3.82 15.01
C GLU A 69 5.32 -3.23 16.13
N LYS A 70 4.77 -4.09 16.96
CA LYS A 70 4.03 -3.72 18.17
C LYS A 70 4.53 -4.51 19.38
N ARG A 71 4.66 -3.82 20.51
CA ARG A 71 4.91 -4.50 21.78
C ARG A 71 3.62 -5.14 22.28
N MET A 72 3.69 -6.43 22.51
CA MET A 72 2.57 -7.23 23.03
C MET A 72 2.52 -7.16 24.56
N GLU A 73 1.42 -7.67 25.15
CA GLU A 73 1.23 -7.68 26.61
C GLU A 73 2.30 -8.50 27.36
N ASP A 74 2.85 -9.52 26.71
CA ASP A 74 3.97 -10.32 27.22
C ASP A 74 5.32 -9.59 27.19
N GLY A 75 5.35 -8.35 26.68
CA GLY A 75 6.54 -7.52 26.54
C GLY A 75 7.38 -7.80 25.28
N ALA A 76 7.07 -8.83 24.49
CA ALA A 76 7.74 -9.12 23.24
C ALA A 76 7.34 -8.12 22.15
N ALA A 77 8.26 -7.74 21.26
CA ALA A 77 7.93 -7.07 20.02
C ALA A 77 7.55 -8.13 18.98
N ARG A 78 6.44 -7.90 18.26
CA ARG A 78 6.02 -8.76 17.15
C ARG A 78 5.74 -7.94 15.91
N VAL A 79 6.12 -8.50 14.77
CA VAL A 79 5.79 -7.97 13.46
C VAL A 79 4.29 -8.15 13.22
N ILE A 80 3.61 -7.04 12.96
CA ILE A 80 2.18 -7.02 12.64
C ILE A 80 1.98 -7.12 11.13
N LEU A 81 2.79 -6.39 10.38
CA LEU A 81 2.75 -6.31 8.93
C LEU A 81 4.15 -6.11 8.40
N GLN A 82 4.43 -6.73 7.28
CA GLN A 82 5.64 -6.50 6.50
C GLN A 82 5.26 -6.27 5.03
N VAL A 83 5.86 -5.25 4.41
CA VAL A 83 5.82 -5.01 2.97
C VAL A 83 7.24 -5.08 2.43
N LEU A 84 7.44 -5.90 1.41
CA LEU A 84 8.73 -6.06 0.73
C LEU A 84 8.59 -5.60 -0.72
N VAL A 85 9.53 -4.77 -1.16
CA VAL A 85 9.75 -4.45 -2.57
C VAL A 85 11.07 -5.09 -2.97
N MET A 86 11.03 -5.96 -3.97
CA MET A 86 12.14 -6.79 -4.40
C MET A 86 12.54 -6.45 -5.83
N ARG A 87 13.85 -6.38 -6.11
CA ARG A 87 14.39 -6.14 -7.45
C ARG A 87 15.49 -7.14 -7.78
N GLY A 88 15.36 -7.83 -8.92
CA GLY A 88 16.34 -8.81 -9.36
C GLY A 88 15.91 -9.55 -10.62
N GLU A 89 16.88 -10.05 -11.38
CA GLU A 89 16.64 -10.78 -12.63
C GLU A 89 15.85 -12.09 -12.42
N LYS A 90 15.94 -12.67 -11.23
CA LYS A 90 15.19 -13.88 -10.81
C LYS A 90 13.69 -13.66 -10.63
N LEU A 91 13.19 -12.43 -10.76
CA LEU A 91 11.80 -12.05 -10.55
C LEU A 91 11.14 -11.67 -11.88
N ALA A 92 11.35 -12.44 -12.92
CA ALA A 92 10.90 -12.10 -14.27
C ALA A 92 9.38 -12.21 -14.43
N ASP A 93 8.75 -13.16 -13.72
CA ASP A 93 7.31 -13.38 -13.72
C ASP A 93 6.80 -13.94 -12.38
N LEU A 94 5.49 -14.18 -12.31
CA LEU A 94 4.82 -14.61 -11.07
C LEU A 94 5.23 -16.04 -10.64
N GLU A 95 5.54 -16.93 -11.57
CA GLU A 95 5.95 -18.30 -11.26
C GLU A 95 7.40 -18.34 -10.73
N GLU A 96 8.28 -17.53 -11.33
CA GLU A 96 9.65 -17.36 -10.82
C GLU A 96 9.65 -16.69 -9.44
N LEU A 97 8.80 -15.67 -9.24
CA LEU A 97 8.61 -15.07 -7.92
C LEU A 97 8.11 -16.11 -6.89
N ARG A 98 7.11 -16.92 -7.24
CA ARG A 98 6.62 -17.99 -6.37
C ARG A 98 7.74 -18.95 -5.95
N THR A 99 8.54 -19.37 -6.92
CA THR A 99 9.68 -20.28 -6.67
C THR A 99 10.73 -19.63 -5.77
N PHE A 100 11.06 -18.36 -6.04
CA PHE A 100 12.00 -17.58 -5.25
C PHE A 100 11.53 -17.40 -3.79
N LEU A 101 10.25 -17.06 -3.58
CA LEU A 101 9.69 -16.88 -2.23
C LEU A 101 9.62 -18.19 -1.46
N ALA A 102 9.37 -19.33 -2.13
CA ALA A 102 9.39 -20.64 -1.49
C ALA A 102 10.78 -20.95 -0.91
N GLU A 103 11.86 -20.63 -1.65
CA GLU A 103 13.23 -20.78 -1.19
C GLU A 103 13.58 -19.76 -0.09
N TYR A 104 13.26 -18.48 -0.31
CA TYR A 104 13.58 -17.40 0.62
C TYR A 104 12.93 -17.57 1.99
N HIS A 105 11.69 -18.03 2.05
CA HIS A 105 10.96 -18.26 3.28
C HIS A 105 11.07 -19.69 3.81
N GLU A 106 11.87 -20.56 3.16
CA GLU A 106 12.00 -21.97 3.51
C GLU A 106 10.65 -22.69 3.63
N LEU A 107 9.74 -22.43 2.64
CA LEU A 107 8.40 -22.95 2.64
C LEU A 107 8.37 -24.44 2.27
N PRO A 108 7.38 -25.22 2.75
CA PRO A 108 7.26 -26.64 2.45
C PRO A 108 6.89 -26.88 0.97
N ASP A 109 7.23 -28.06 0.44
CA ASP A 109 6.99 -28.45 -0.96
C ASP A 109 5.50 -28.42 -1.37
N ASP A 110 4.59 -28.54 -0.41
CA ASP A 110 3.15 -28.49 -0.62
C ASP A 110 2.56 -27.08 -0.48
N TRP A 111 3.40 -26.05 -0.34
CA TRP A 111 2.94 -24.65 -0.35
C TRP A 111 2.28 -24.29 -1.68
N ALA A 112 1.01 -24.00 -1.63
CA ALA A 112 0.16 -23.78 -2.79
C ALA A 112 -0.67 -22.50 -2.62
N PRO A 113 -0.12 -21.33 -3.00
CA PRO A 113 -0.88 -20.08 -2.97
C PRO A 113 -1.99 -20.06 -4.02
N ASN A 114 -3.07 -19.35 -3.71
CA ASN A 114 -4.24 -19.20 -4.57
C ASN A 114 -4.12 -17.97 -5.47
N PRO A 115 -4.61 -18.03 -6.71
CA PRO A 115 -4.61 -16.87 -7.59
C PRO A 115 -5.65 -15.82 -7.15
N PHE A 116 -5.29 -14.54 -7.32
CA PHE A 116 -6.23 -13.43 -7.22
C PHE A 116 -5.84 -12.30 -8.20
N ASP A 117 -6.76 -11.37 -8.40
CA ASP A 117 -6.51 -10.14 -9.16
C ASP A 117 -6.16 -9.00 -8.21
N ASN A 118 -4.97 -8.42 -8.38
CA ASN A 118 -4.52 -7.25 -7.66
C ASN A 118 -4.61 -6.01 -8.55
N ASN A 119 -5.80 -5.41 -8.63
CA ASN A 119 -6.06 -4.22 -9.44
C ASN A 119 -5.66 -4.40 -10.93
N GLY A 120 -5.99 -5.54 -11.52
CA GLY A 120 -5.68 -5.89 -12.90
C GLY A 120 -4.32 -6.56 -13.10
N THR A 121 -3.54 -6.77 -12.03
CA THR A 121 -2.28 -7.52 -12.08
C THR A 121 -2.49 -8.93 -11.51
N PRO A 122 -2.14 -10.00 -12.24
CA PRO A 122 -2.16 -11.35 -11.70
C PRO A 122 -1.28 -11.46 -10.46
N ALA A 123 -1.81 -12.07 -9.41
CA ALA A 123 -1.17 -12.18 -8.12
C ALA A 123 -1.50 -13.51 -7.44
N LEU A 124 -0.74 -13.87 -6.41
CA LEU A 124 -0.95 -15.05 -5.59
C LEU A 124 -1.08 -14.68 -4.12
N HIS A 125 -1.85 -15.44 -3.36
CA HIS A 125 -1.99 -15.24 -1.92
C HIS A 125 -2.17 -16.54 -1.15
N THR A 126 -1.83 -16.49 0.13
CA THR A 126 -2.23 -17.47 1.16
C THR A 126 -3.05 -16.75 2.25
N GLU A 127 -3.22 -17.39 3.40
CA GLU A 127 -3.86 -16.74 4.56
C GLU A 127 -3.01 -15.62 5.17
N SER A 128 -1.67 -15.66 4.98
CA SER A 128 -0.72 -14.78 5.63
C SER A 128 0.14 -13.93 4.70
N GLU A 129 -0.02 -14.07 3.39
CA GLU A 129 0.78 -13.33 2.42
C GLU A 129 0.05 -13.11 1.10
N ALA A 130 0.44 -12.06 0.38
CA ALA A 130 0.03 -11.76 -0.99
C ALA A 130 1.22 -11.19 -1.77
N PHE A 131 1.44 -11.63 -3.02
CA PHE A 131 2.58 -11.21 -3.80
C PHE A 131 2.29 -11.16 -5.30
N TRP A 132 2.98 -10.26 -6.01
CA TRP A 132 2.81 -10.05 -7.45
C TRP A 132 4.06 -9.44 -8.10
N VAL A 133 4.10 -9.48 -9.42
CA VAL A 133 5.13 -8.86 -10.26
C VAL A 133 4.48 -7.73 -11.07
N PRO A 134 4.58 -6.46 -10.65
CA PRO A 134 4.04 -5.32 -11.38
C PRO A 134 4.65 -5.16 -12.78
N VAL A 135 5.95 -5.36 -12.87
CA VAL A 135 6.74 -5.41 -14.12
C VAL A 135 7.88 -6.41 -13.93
N PRO A 136 8.42 -7.03 -14.99
CA PRO A 136 9.55 -7.95 -14.89
C PRO A 136 10.69 -7.38 -14.03
N GLN A 137 11.28 -8.22 -13.17
CA GLN A 137 12.38 -7.89 -12.26
C GLN A 137 12.02 -6.98 -11.08
N LEU A 138 10.73 -6.70 -10.89
CA LEU A 138 10.20 -5.94 -9.76
C LEU A 138 9.03 -6.70 -9.15
N ALA A 139 9.14 -7.08 -7.90
CA ALA A 139 8.09 -7.78 -7.18
C ALA A 139 7.72 -7.05 -5.88
N VAL A 140 6.51 -7.29 -5.42
CA VAL A 140 6.00 -6.79 -4.14
C VAL A 140 5.38 -7.95 -3.38
N GLU A 141 5.61 -8.00 -2.09
CA GLU A 141 5.01 -8.96 -1.16
C GLU A 141 4.48 -8.23 0.07
N VAL A 142 3.30 -8.64 0.53
CA VAL A 142 2.66 -8.22 1.80
C VAL A 142 2.56 -9.44 2.68
N ARG A 143 3.01 -9.35 3.94
CA ARG A 143 3.02 -10.47 4.88
C ARG A 143 2.44 -10.12 6.24
N ASP A 144 1.73 -11.09 6.80
CA ASP A 144 1.31 -11.21 8.20
C ASP A 144 2.05 -12.41 8.84
N PRO A 145 3.31 -12.25 9.28
CA PRO A 145 4.15 -13.38 9.69
C PRO A 145 3.63 -14.15 10.90
N PHE A 146 2.72 -13.55 11.68
CA PHE A 146 2.19 -14.12 12.91
C PHE A 146 0.67 -14.32 12.92
N GLY A 147 -0.02 -14.09 11.79
CA GLY A 147 -1.47 -14.23 11.66
C GLY A 147 -2.26 -13.25 12.54
N LEU A 148 -1.78 -12.02 12.69
CA LEU A 148 -2.34 -11.02 13.59
C LEU A 148 -3.36 -10.10 12.93
N ILE A 149 -3.35 -9.99 11.61
CA ILE A 149 -4.29 -9.15 10.84
C ILE A 149 -5.31 -9.95 10.06
N GLY A 150 -4.93 -11.15 9.61
CA GLY A 150 -5.78 -12.06 8.85
C GLY A 150 -5.81 -11.82 7.34
N PRO A 151 -6.34 -12.80 6.57
CA PRO A 151 -6.22 -12.81 5.12
C PRO A 151 -6.94 -11.67 4.41
N GLU A 152 -8.06 -11.20 4.94
CA GLU A 152 -8.79 -10.08 4.34
C GLU A 152 -7.98 -8.77 4.38
N GLU A 153 -7.30 -8.50 5.50
CA GLU A 153 -6.44 -7.33 5.65
C GLU A 153 -5.14 -7.45 4.85
N VAL A 154 -4.58 -8.65 4.70
CA VAL A 154 -3.44 -8.89 3.80
C VAL A 154 -3.83 -8.53 2.36
N LEU A 155 -4.98 -8.99 1.86
CA LEU A 155 -5.47 -8.67 0.53
C LEU A 155 -5.86 -7.19 0.38
N ALA A 156 -6.46 -6.58 1.39
CA ALA A 156 -6.79 -5.15 1.38
C ALA A 156 -5.53 -4.29 1.31
N THR A 157 -4.49 -4.65 2.08
CA THR A 157 -3.19 -3.98 2.02
C THR A 157 -2.53 -4.15 0.65
N ALA A 158 -2.53 -5.36 0.08
CA ALA A 158 -1.99 -5.60 -1.26
C ALA A 158 -2.67 -4.73 -2.33
N ARG A 159 -4.00 -4.64 -2.30
CA ARG A 159 -4.77 -3.77 -3.22
C ARG A 159 -4.56 -2.28 -2.97
N GLY A 160 -4.19 -1.91 -1.75
CA GLY A 160 -3.84 -0.53 -1.37
C GLY A 160 -2.39 -0.15 -1.69
N ILE A 161 -1.61 -1.02 -2.33
CA ILE A 161 -0.25 -0.68 -2.78
C ILE A 161 -0.29 -0.34 -4.27
N THR A 162 0.05 0.90 -4.58
CA THR A 162 0.06 1.45 -5.94
C THR A 162 1.44 2.02 -6.29
N THR A 163 1.75 2.10 -7.58
CA THR A 163 2.97 2.80 -8.02
C THR A 163 2.87 4.27 -7.70
N SER A 164 3.89 4.83 -7.02
CA SER A 164 3.95 6.27 -6.76
C SER A 164 4.00 7.04 -8.08
N PRO A 165 3.28 8.16 -8.19
CA PRO A 165 3.37 9.03 -9.35
C PRO A 165 4.82 9.57 -9.48
N ALA A 166 5.29 9.66 -10.73
CA ALA A 166 6.61 10.20 -11.05
C ALA A 166 6.67 11.73 -10.88
#